data_03c0f8659459dbf4b29bfa7f68870cfc
#
_entry.id   03c0f8659459dbf4b29bfa7f68870cfc
#
_cell.length_a   1.000
_cell.length_b   1.000
_cell.length_c   1.000
_cell.angle_alpha   90.00
_cell.angle_beta   90.00
_cell.angle_gamma   90.00
#
_symmetry.space_group_name_H-M   'P 1'
#
loop_
_entity.id
_entity.type
_entity.pdbx_description
1 polymer ?
#
loop_
_entity_poly.entity_id
_entity_poly.type
_entity_poly.pdbx_seq_one_letter_code
_entity_poly.pdbx_strand_id
1 'polypeptide(L)'
;MDDTLRRTVRIKLDVPRERRGDLHQTKTQFLHCANRTSEWAWRYDDDCITSKSRAEEALYDELREETELTANLVQKGIRRAITAVRAGVEKLTQGKKTSQPKFDSWSIVYDKRSATFNDDHATLSTPNGRVTAEYVLPPENQRENTPFGRYYESDNWNTSSATLQYDENEDTFYLHVTLKNPDYGSDGPEREESESCDDLPENGVVLGVDLNVTGAFVVTSTGEFIGSADFLTHKRDQYEQRRGCLQQTGTRSAHLTIQSIGSQFSEWSLNWLHNQANDLIEEAGDADVDGIIFEDLTHIRENIANGSKFQQWAYAKFVELVEYKVESTDLFVDFVNPAYTSQRCSYCGCTHEDNRDDKQFECRSCGYEVNADYNAAKNIANRYCKYIHRGQKSRGGWATSQLALKSGMLNVNGEYKPSA
;
A
#
# COMPACT_ATOMS: atom_id res chain seq x y z
N MET A 1 -18.86 3.66 8.96
CA MET A 1 -17.89 4.41 8.11
C MET A 1 -18.38 4.29 6.68
N ASP A 2 -18.08 5.25 5.80
CA ASP A 2 -18.51 5.22 4.39
C ASP A 2 -17.66 4.12 3.70
N ASP A 3 -18.23 2.94 3.55
CA ASP A 3 -17.59 1.70 3.06
C ASP A 3 -17.43 1.66 1.53
N THR A 4 -17.44 2.81 0.91
CA THR A 4 -17.35 2.96 -0.53
C THR A 4 -15.92 2.66 -1.00
N LEU A 5 -15.75 1.70 -1.90
CA LEU A 5 -14.46 1.41 -2.52
C LEU A 5 -13.91 2.64 -3.23
N ARG A 6 -12.64 2.97 -2.97
CA ARG A 6 -11.97 4.15 -3.54
C ARG A 6 -10.71 3.73 -4.29
N ARG A 7 -10.51 4.33 -5.46
CA ARG A 7 -9.29 4.18 -6.26
C ARG A 7 -8.74 5.55 -6.64
N THR A 8 -7.44 5.65 -6.75
CA THR A 8 -6.78 6.89 -7.20
C THR A 8 -6.06 6.65 -8.50
N VAL A 9 -6.40 7.45 -9.51
CA VAL A 9 -5.77 7.42 -10.82
C VAL A 9 -4.87 8.63 -10.98
N ARG A 10 -3.59 8.42 -11.31
CA ARG A 10 -2.61 9.47 -11.62
C ARG A 10 -2.68 9.80 -13.11
N ILE A 11 -3.00 11.03 -13.43
CA ILE A 11 -3.13 11.52 -14.82
C ILE A 11 -2.08 12.62 -15.04
N LYS A 12 -1.28 12.49 -16.08
CA LYS A 12 -0.33 13.53 -16.49
C LYS A 12 -1.10 14.62 -17.22
N LEU A 13 -0.79 15.90 -16.90
CA LEU A 13 -1.44 17.05 -17.50
C LEU A 13 -0.53 17.77 -18.48
N ASP A 14 -1.07 18.13 -19.65
CA ASP A 14 -0.50 19.15 -20.53
C ASP A 14 -1.16 20.50 -20.20
N VAL A 15 -0.40 21.35 -19.53
CA VAL A 15 -0.85 22.67 -19.09
C VAL A 15 -0.24 23.73 -20.03
N PRO A 16 -1.05 24.61 -20.66
CA PRO A 16 -0.56 25.70 -21.50
C PRO A 16 0.52 26.51 -20.78
N ARG A 17 1.63 26.79 -21.46
CA ARG A 17 2.82 27.42 -20.83
C ARG A 17 2.48 28.75 -20.16
N GLU A 18 1.65 29.57 -20.77
CA GLU A 18 1.18 30.85 -20.26
C GLU A 18 0.30 30.75 -19.02
N ARG A 19 -0.31 29.58 -18.77
CA ARG A 19 -1.21 29.35 -17.64
C ARG A 19 -0.54 28.58 -16.48
N ARG A 20 0.68 28.09 -16.65
CA ARG A 20 1.41 27.36 -15.59
C ARG A 20 1.66 28.24 -14.37
N GLY A 21 1.95 29.54 -14.58
CA GLY A 21 2.11 30.52 -13.51
C GLY A 21 0.90 30.64 -12.58
N ASP A 22 -0.32 30.47 -13.12
CA ASP A 22 -1.56 30.53 -12.34
C ASP A 22 -1.67 29.35 -11.36
N LEU A 23 -1.21 28.16 -11.76
CA LEU A 23 -1.15 27.00 -10.87
C LEU A 23 -0.11 27.17 -9.78
N HIS A 24 1.05 27.76 -10.09
CA HIS A 24 2.08 28.08 -9.09
C HIS A 24 1.59 29.13 -8.08
N GLN A 25 0.86 30.15 -8.55
CA GLN A 25 0.22 31.14 -7.68
C GLN A 25 -0.85 30.47 -6.78
N THR A 26 -1.66 29.60 -7.36
CA THR A 26 -2.66 28.81 -6.59
C THR A 26 -2.00 28.02 -5.48
N LYS A 27 -0.86 27.31 -5.77
CA LYS A 27 -0.08 26.60 -4.77
C LYS A 27 0.32 27.51 -3.61
N THR A 28 0.95 28.63 -3.96
CA THR A 28 1.51 29.55 -2.95
C THR A 28 0.43 30.03 -1.99
N GLN A 29 -0.72 30.45 -2.51
CA GLN A 29 -1.83 30.94 -1.71
C GLN A 29 -2.54 29.81 -0.94
N PHE A 30 -2.67 28.62 -1.53
CA PHE A 30 -3.24 27.45 -0.85
C PHE A 30 -2.38 26.99 0.34
N LEU A 31 -1.05 26.95 0.15
CA LEU A 31 -0.11 26.61 1.22
C LEU A 31 -0.08 27.70 2.30
N HIS A 32 -0.26 28.99 1.94
CA HIS A 32 -0.43 30.06 2.90
C HIS A 32 -1.63 29.80 3.81
N CYS A 33 -2.81 29.50 3.23
CA CYS A 33 -4.00 29.15 4.03
C CYS A 33 -3.74 27.95 4.96
N ALA A 34 -3.08 26.90 4.46
CA ALA A 34 -2.80 25.70 5.26
C ALA A 34 -1.80 25.98 6.39
N ASN A 35 -0.71 26.71 6.13
CA ASN A 35 0.29 27.03 7.14
C ASN A 35 -0.27 27.99 8.21
N ARG A 36 -0.99 29.05 7.81
CA ARG A 36 -1.64 29.99 8.71
C ARG A 36 -2.63 29.29 9.64
N THR A 37 -3.41 28.36 9.09
CA THR A 37 -4.35 27.53 9.89
C THR A 37 -3.59 26.59 10.83
N SER A 38 -2.50 25.97 10.38
CA SER A 38 -1.67 25.10 11.22
C SER A 38 -1.07 25.85 12.40
N GLU A 39 -0.56 27.07 12.17
CA GLU A 39 -0.04 27.95 13.23
C GLU A 39 -1.11 28.32 14.26
N TRP A 40 -2.31 28.65 13.81
CA TRP A 40 -3.43 29.00 14.68
C TRP A 40 -3.94 27.80 15.48
N ALA A 41 -3.97 26.60 14.89
CA ALA A 41 -4.55 25.39 15.48
C ALA A 41 -3.58 24.62 16.37
N TRP A 42 -2.25 24.72 16.13
CA TRP A 42 -1.25 24.02 16.91
C TRP A 42 -0.88 24.79 18.17
N ARG A 43 -1.11 24.22 19.33
CA ARG A 43 -0.77 24.80 20.64
C ARG A 43 0.08 23.81 21.41
N TYR A 44 1.13 24.34 22.07
CA TYR A 44 2.11 23.50 22.77
C TYR A 44 1.61 22.97 24.13
N ASP A 45 0.47 23.47 24.61
CA ASP A 45 -0.10 23.18 25.95
C ASP A 45 -1.34 22.26 25.87
N ASP A 46 -1.31 21.20 25.07
CA ASP A 46 -2.35 20.15 24.90
C ASP A 46 -3.74 20.62 24.37
N ASP A 47 -3.94 21.88 24.09
CA ASP A 47 -5.21 22.45 23.61
C ASP A 47 -5.27 22.67 22.10
N CYS A 48 -4.65 21.76 21.30
CA CYS A 48 -4.70 21.85 19.84
C CYS A 48 -6.15 21.85 19.31
N ILE A 49 -6.43 22.75 18.36
CA ILE A 49 -7.77 22.83 17.76
C ILE A 49 -7.86 21.83 16.61
N THR A 50 -8.69 20.80 16.76
CA THR A 50 -8.90 19.72 15.78
C THR A 50 -10.25 19.80 15.06
N SER A 51 -11.09 20.81 15.39
CA SER A 51 -12.40 21.03 14.78
C SER A 51 -12.29 21.85 13.49
N LYS A 52 -12.72 21.27 12.37
CA LYS A 52 -12.76 21.93 11.06
C LYS A 52 -13.70 23.15 11.06
N SER A 53 -14.88 23.00 11.63
CA SER A 53 -15.88 24.08 11.68
C SER A 53 -15.37 25.29 12.47
N ARG A 54 -14.73 25.05 13.64
CA ARG A 54 -14.16 26.12 14.45
C ARG A 54 -13.01 26.85 13.74
N ALA A 55 -12.20 26.14 12.97
CA ALA A 55 -11.12 26.74 12.20
C ALA A 55 -11.67 27.56 11.01
N GLU A 56 -12.70 27.07 10.33
CA GLU A 56 -13.35 27.82 9.26
C GLU A 56 -14.01 29.09 9.80
N GLU A 57 -14.75 29.01 10.91
CA GLU A 57 -15.37 30.19 11.54
C GLU A 57 -14.34 31.24 11.96
N ALA A 58 -13.17 30.82 12.43
CA ALA A 58 -12.16 31.74 12.94
C ALA A 58 -11.28 32.38 11.85
N LEU A 59 -11.01 31.67 10.77
CA LEU A 59 -9.95 32.07 9.81
C LEU A 59 -10.45 32.29 8.38
N TYR A 60 -11.69 31.90 8.05
CA TYR A 60 -12.14 31.93 6.67
C TYR A 60 -12.15 33.35 6.09
N ASP A 61 -12.72 34.31 6.79
CA ASP A 61 -12.83 35.69 6.28
C ASP A 61 -11.44 36.36 6.16
N GLU A 62 -10.57 36.19 7.17
CA GLU A 62 -9.17 36.66 7.10
C GLU A 62 -8.44 36.10 5.88
N LEU A 63 -8.49 34.77 5.68
CA LEU A 63 -7.81 34.11 4.56
C LEU A 63 -8.43 34.44 3.19
N ARG A 64 -9.71 34.78 3.17
CA ARG A 64 -10.39 35.27 1.94
C ARG A 64 -9.92 36.67 1.56
N GLU A 65 -9.59 37.52 2.55
CA GLU A 65 -9.04 38.85 2.30
C GLU A 65 -7.56 38.81 1.93
N GLU A 66 -6.80 37.86 2.50
CA GLU A 66 -5.37 37.69 2.24
C GLU A 66 -5.07 36.98 0.91
N THR A 67 -6.04 36.29 0.29
CA THR A 67 -5.83 35.49 -0.91
C THR A 67 -6.86 35.76 -2.00
N GLU A 68 -6.49 35.54 -3.25
CA GLU A 68 -7.35 35.60 -4.43
C GLU A 68 -7.99 34.25 -4.79
N LEU A 69 -7.83 33.24 -3.89
CA LEU A 69 -8.40 31.91 -4.09
C LEU A 69 -9.92 31.92 -4.08
N THR A 70 -10.53 30.97 -4.76
CA THR A 70 -11.97 30.74 -4.63
C THR A 70 -12.32 30.27 -3.20
N ALA A 71 -13.54 30.57 -2.73
CA ALA A 71 -14.03 30.16 -1.42
C ALA A 71 -13.77 28.69 -1.09
N ASN A 72 -13.97 27.80 -2.08
CA ASN A 72 -13.74 26.37 -1.92
C ASN A 72 -12.28 26.03 -1.67
N LEU A 73 -11.34 26.65 -2.38
CA LEU A 73 -9.90 26.37 -2.18
C LEU A 73 -9.41 26.86 -0.84
N VAL A 74 -9.90 28.01 -0.33
CA VAL A 74 -9.59 28.47 1.04
C VAL A 74 -10.07 27.47 2.08
N GLN A 75 -11.35 27.02 1.98
CA GLN A 75 -11.88 25.99 2.87
C GLN A 75 -11.07 24.69 2.81
N LYS A 76 -10.64 24.26 1.61
CA LYS A 76 -9.80 23.06 1.47
C LYS A 76 -8.42 23.22 2.12
N GLY A 77 -7.80 24.39 2.03
CA GLY A 77 -6.56 24.71 2.74
C GLY A 77 -6.70 24.59 4.26
N ILE A 78 -7.76 25.20 4.81
CA ILE A 78 -8.08 25.12 6.24
C ILE A 78 -8.31 23.66 6.68
N ARG A 79 -9.15 22.91 5.98
CA ARG A 79 -9.49 21.53 6.31
C ARG A 79 -8.30 20.59 6.24
N ARG A 80 -7.40 20.82 5.26
CA ARG A 80 -6.16 20.07 5.14
C ARG A 80 -5.27 20.26 6.37
N ALA A 81 -5.09 21.50 6.81
CA ALA A 81 -4.29 21.81 8.00
C ALA A 81 -4.87 21.14 9.26
N ILE A 82 -6.16 21.26 9.49
CA ILE A 82 -6.82 20.64 10.65
C ILE A 82 -6.73 19.12 10.63
N THR A 83 -6.80 18.50 9.45
CA THR A 83 -6.61 17.04 9.33
C THR A 83 -5.19 16.62 9.74
N ALA A 84 -4.16 17.39 9.33
CA ALA A 84 -2.78 17.12 9.71
C ALA A 84 -2.53 17.40 11.21
N VAL A 85 -3.11 18.46 11.77
CA VAL A 85 -3.06 18.74 13.22
C VAL A 85 -3.69 17.61 14.02
N ARG A 86 -4.86 17.11 13.61
CA ARG A 86 -5.52 15.95 14.25
C ARG A 86 -4.63 14.72 14.25
N ALA A 87 -4.03 14.36 13.11
CA ALA A 87 -3.10 13.24 13.02
C ALA A 87 -1.84 13.45 13.89
N GLY A 88 -1.39 14.70 14.06
CA GLY A 88 -0.31 15.04 14.99
C GLY A 88 -0.72 14.81 16.45
N VAL A 89 -1.91 15.26 16.83
CA VAL A 89 -2.46 15.06 18.19
C VAL A 89 -2.64 13.57 18.50
N GLU A 90 -3.16 12.78 17.57
CA GLU A 90 -3.27 11.32 17.72
C GLU A 90 -1.91 10.65 17.98
N LYS A 91 -0.84 11.10 17.32
CA LYS A 91 0.52 10.63 17.58
C LYS A 91 1.00 11.02 18.99
N LEU A 92 0.70 12.24 19.45
CA LEU A 92 1.02 12.67 20.82
C LEU A 92 0.31 11.83 21.87
N THR A 93 -0.98 11.53 21.70
CA THR A 93 -1.73 10.65 22.62
C THR A 93 -1.17 9.23 22.65
N GLN A 94 -0.50 8.77 21.58
CA GLN A 94 0.23 7.50 21.52
C GLN A 94 1.66 7.59 22.12
N GLY A 95 2.03 8.72 22.72
CA GLY A 95 3.37 8.94 23.26
C GLY A 95 4.48 9.14 22.22
N LYS A 96 4.12 9.35 20.94
CA LYS A 96 5.07 9.59 19.85
C LYS A 96 5.39 11.08 19.75
N LYS A 97 6.68 11.43 19.56
CA LYS A 97 7.09 12.81 19.31
C LYS A 97 6.59 13.28 17.94
N THR A 98 5.97 14.45 17.91
CA THR A 98 5.56 15.13 16.70
C THR A 98 5.72 16.64 16.87
N SER A 99 5.66 17.37 15.77
CA SER A 99 5.76 18.83 15.74
C SER A 99 4.61 19.41 14.91
N GLN A 100 4.43 20.72 15.00
CA GLN A 100 3.48 21.46 14.18
C GLN A 100 3.61 21.07 12.70
N PRO A 101 2.51 20.69 12.03
CA PRO A 101 2.52 20.42 10.59
C PRO A 101 2.92 21.66 9.78
N LYS A 102 3.85 21.49 8.83
CA LYS A 102 4.24 22.52 7.86
C LYS A 102 3.98 22.02 6.45
N PHE A 103 3.48 22.91 5.61
CA PHE A 103 3.08 22.60 4.24
C PHE A 103 3.98 23.36 3.26
N ASP A 104 4.77 22.64 2.49
CA ASP A 104 5.70 23.15 1.48
C ASP A 104 5.54 22.41 0.13
N SER A 105 5.07 21.18 0.17
CA SER A 105 4.93 20.32 -0.99
C SER A 105 3.71 20.64 -1.85
N TRP A 106 3.81 20.36 -3.14
CA TRP A 106 2.70 20.43 -4.07
C TRP A 106 1.62 19.41 -3.74
N SER A 107 0.46 19.89 -3.29
CA SER A 107 -0.71 19.06 -3.05
C SER A 107 -1.93 19.95 -2.84
N ILE A 108 -2.53 20.41 -3.95
CA ILE A 108 -3.74 21.24 -3.92
C ILE A 108 -4.95 20.32 -4.14
N VAL A 109 -5.91 20.35 -3.21
CA VAL A 109 -7.10 19.51 -3.29
C VAL A 109 -8.23 20.24 -4.02
N TYR A 110 -8.69 19.64 -5.12
CA TYR A 110 -9.84 20.09 -5.89
C TYR A 110 -11.03 19.14 -5.70
N ASP A 111 -12.23 19.68 -5.73
CA ASP A 111 -13.49 18.94 -5.83
C ASP A 111 -14.38 19.51 -6.96
N LYS A 112 -15.57 18.94 -7.18
CA LYS A 112 -16.52 19.34 -8.22
C LYS A 112 -16.92 20.83 -8.18
N ARG A 113 -16.64 21.57 -7.08
CA ARG A 113 -16.91 23.02 -6.96
C ARG A 113 -15.76 23.87 -7.48
N SER A 114 -14.54 23.35 -7.41
CA SER A 114 -13.30 24.04 -7.81
C SER A 114 -12.66 23.46 -9.07
N ALA A 115 -13.11 22.30 -9.54
CA ALA A 115 -12.65 21.68 -10.77
C ALA A 115 -13.80 21.02 -11.54
N THR A 116 -13.62 20.87 -12.85
CA THR A 116 -14.45 20.03 -13.71
C THR A 116 -13.53 18.95 -14.30
N PHE A 117 -13.96 17.71 -14.25
CA PHE A 117 -13.22 16.57 -14.78
C PHE A 117 -14.00 16.02 -15.96
N ASN A 118 -13.40 16.06 -17.14
CA ASN A 118 -13.95 15.54 -18.40
C ASN A 118 -13.13 14.35 -18.87
N ASP A 119 -13.50 13.74 -19.98
CA ASP A 119 -12.87 12.51 -20.48
C ASP A 119 -11.43 12.74 -20.97
N ASP A 120 -11.12 13.92 -21.47
CA ASP A 120 -9.84 14.27 -22.10
C ASP A 120 -9.11 15.43 -21.42
N HIS A 121 -9.75 16.18 -20.52
CA HIS A 121 -9.15 17.32 -19.85
C HIS A 121 -9.77 17.61 -18.49
N ALA A 122 -9.04 18.33 -17.64
CA ALA A 122 -9.56 18.94 -16.44
C ALA A 122 -9.54 20.47 -16.54
N THR A 123 -10.55 21.10 -15.92
CA THR A 123 -10.59 22.55 -15.76
C THR A 123 -10.49 22.90 -14.28
N LEU A 124 -9.42 23.58 -13.88
CA LEU A 124 -9.04 23.86 -12.50
C LEU A 124 -9.22 25.35 -12.16
N SER A 125 -9.83 25.67 -11.02
CA SER A 125 -9.94 27.04 -10.54
C SER A 125 -8.60 27.57 -10.05
N THR A 126 -8.26 28.79 -10.47
CA THR A 126 -7.07 29.54 -10.03
C THR A 126 -7.46 30.98 -9.67
N PRO A 127 -6.57 31.78 -9.07
CA PRO A 127 -6.79 33.21 -8.85
C PRO A 127 -7.17 33.98 -10.13
N ASN A 128 -6.57 33.61 -11.26
CA ASN A 128 -6.76 34.28 -12.56
C ASN A 128 -7.79 33.58 -13.45
N GLY A 129 -8.84 33.00 -12.86
CA GLY A 129 -9.87 32.24 -13.55
C GLY A 129 -9.56 30.77 -13.69
N ARG A 130 -10.25 30.04 -14.56
CA ARG A 130 -10.06 28.60 -14.74
C ARG A 130 -8.96 28.30 -15.76
N VAL A 131 -8.16 27.28 -15.45
CA VAL A 131 -7.14 26.72 -16.34
C VAL A 131 -7.62 25.37 -16.85
N THR A 132 -7.69 25.22 -18.16
CA THR A 132 -7.94 23.93 -18.81
C THR A 132 -6.59 23.26 -19.08
N ALA A 133 -6.45 22.01 -18.65
CA ALA A 133 -5.28 21.18 -18.87
C ALA A 133 -5.69 19.86 -19.51
N GLU A 134 -5.09 19.53 -20.65
CA GLU A 134 -5.38 18.29 -21.37
C GLU A 134 -4.71 17.10 -20.68
N TYR A 135 -5.33 15.92 -20.78
CA TYR A 135 -4.74 14.69 -20.25
C TYR A 135 -3.77 14.10 -21.27
N VAL A 136 -2.58 13.77 -20.80
CA VAL A 136 -1.61 13.01 -21.59
C VAL A 136 -1.87 11.52 -21.35
N LEU A 137 -2.64 10.92 -22.26
CA LEU A 137 -3.13 9.56 -22.13
C LEU A 137 -2.37 8.60 -23.05
N PRO A 138 -2.28 7.31 -22.69
CA PRO A 138 -1.83 6.27 -23.61
C PRO A 138 -2.75 6.19 -24.85
N PRO A 139 -2.27 5.58 -25.97
CA PRO A 139 -3.12 5.28 -27.11
C PRO A 139 -4.38 4.47 -26.71
N GLU A 140 -5.50 4.69 -27.38
CA GLU A 140 -6.79 4.07 -27.04
C GLU A 140 -6.72 2.55 -26.91
N ASN A 141 -5.98 1.89 -27.82
CA ASN A 141 -5.80 0.43 -27.82
C ASN A 141 -4.99 -0.10 -26.63
N GLN A 142 -4.42 0.76 -25.78
CA GLN A 142 -3.65 0.38 -24.60
C GLN A 142 -4.31 0.89 -23.30
N ARG A 143 -5.37 1.72 -23.38
CA ARG A 143 -5.99 2.35 -22.21
C ARG A 143 -6.71 1.35 -21.32
N GLU A 144 -7.38 0.36 -21.90
CA GLU A 144 -8.20 -0.63 -21.18
C GLU A 144 -7.40 -1.33 -20.06
N ASN A 145 -6.11 -1.57 -20.28
CA ASN A 145 -5.23 -2.19 -19.28
C ASN A 145 -4.58 -1.20 -18.31
N THR A 146 -4.88 0.09 -18.40
CA THR A 146 -4.37 1.12 -17.49
C THR A 146 -5.37 1.43 -16.37
N PRO A 147 -4.91 1.98 -15.22
CA PRO A 147 -5.83 2.47 -14.19
C PRO A 147 -6.80 3.52 -14.68
N PHE A 148 -6.42 4.31 -15.72
CA PHE A 148 -7.30 5.28 -16.34
C PHE A 148 -8.48 4.61 -17.03
N GLY A 149 -8.24 3.66 -17.94
CA GLY A 149 -9.30 2.93 -18.62
C GLY A 149 -10.16 2.08 -17.67
N ARG A 150 -9.53 1.39 -16.72
CA ARG A 150 -10.25 0.53 -15.78
C ARG A 150 -11.17 1.29 -14.82
N TYR A 151 -10.78 2.48 -14.39
CA TYR A 151 -11.49 3.20 -13.33
C TYR A 151 -12.05 4.55 -13.76
N TYR A 152 -11.29 5.36 -14.54
CA TYR A 152 -11.73 6.71 -14.91
C TYR A 152 -12.72 6.71 -16.05
N GLU A 153 -12.51 5.86 -17.07
CA GLU A 153 -13.42 5.71 -18.22
C GLU A 153 -14.60 4.76 -17.93
N SER A 154 -14.65 4.14 -16.76
CA SER A 154 -15.71 3.19 -16.40
C SER A 154 -16.91 3.88 -15.76
N ASP A 155 -18.11 3.58 -16.23
CA ASP A 155 -19.38 4.11 -15.72
C ASP A 155 -19.67 3.72 -14.27
N ASN A 156 -19.03 2.66 -13.75
CA ASN A 156 -19.19 2.18 -12.38
C ASN A 156 -18.46 3.06 -11.35
N TRP A 157 -17.64 4.03 -11.79
CA TRP A 157 -16.83 4.85 -10.92
C TRP A 157 -17.15 6.32 -11.03
N ASN A 158 -17.33 7.00 -9.92
CA ASN A 158 -17.64 8.41 -9.85
C ASN A 158 -16.44 9.22 -9.33
N THR A 159 -16.06 10.28 -10.05
CA THR A 159 -15.05 11.24 -9.59
C THR A 159 -15.52 11.93 -8.32
N SER A 160 -14.73 11.86 -7.26
CA SER A 160 -15.00 12.47 -5.95
C SER A 160 -14.20 13.76 -5.75
N SER A 161 -12.88 13.67 -5.86
CA SER A 161 -11.94 14.79 -5.69
C SER A 161 -10.68 14.52 -6.46
N ALA A 162 -9.82 15.52 -6.60
CA ALA A 162 -8.49 15.32 -7.16
C ALA A 162 -7.45 16.13 -6.38
N THR A 163 -6.20 15.66 -6.38
CA THR A 163 -5.06 16.37 -5.83
C THR A 163 -4.11 16.72 -6.95
N LEU A 164 -3.88 18.02 -7.17
CA LEU A 164 -2.89 18.50 -8.13
C LEU A 164 -1.51 18.43 -7.47
N GLN A 165 -0.59 17.78 -8.16
CA GLN A 165 0.82 17.71 -7.82
C GLN A 165 1.69 18.20 -8.97
N TYR A 166 2.90 18.60 -8.66
CA TYR A 166 3.88 19.02 -9.64
C TYR A 166 5.22 18.33 -9.34
N ASP A 167 5.75 17.67 -10.35
CA ASP A 167 7.09 17.09 -10.29
C ASP A 167 8.10 18.10 -10.81
N GLU A 168 8.95 18.59 -9.90
CA GLU A 168 10.00 19.59 -10.20
C GLU A 168 11.11 19.01 -11.09
N ASN A 169 11.32 17.69 -11.08
CA ASN A 169 12.37 17.06 -11.89
C ASN A 169 11.93 16.90 -13.35
N GLU A 170 10.65 16.58 -13.56
CA GLU A 170 10.07 16.39 -14.87
C GLU A 170 9.43 17.68 -15.45
N ASP A 171 9.38 18.75 -14.65
CA ASP A 171 8.65 20.00 -14.97
C ASP A 171 7.19 19.71 -15.42
N THR A 172 6.50 18.82 -14.69
CA THR A 172 5.22 18.25 -15.12
C THR A 172 4.18 18.30 -14.02
N PHE A 173 2.93 18.63 -14.37
CA PHE A 173 1.79 18.55 -13.48
C PHE A 173 1.11 17.18 -13.57
N TYR A 174 0.69 16.66 -12.43
CA TYR A 174 -0.08 15.43 -12.31
C TYR A 174 -1.35 15.66 -11.51
N LEU A 175 -2.44 15.08 -11.97
CA LEU A 175 -3.71 15.08 -11.26
C LEU A 175 -3.97 13.67 -10.70
N HIS A 176 -4.02 13.56 -9.39
CA HIS A 176 -4.38 12.34 -8.70
C HIS A 176 -5.87 12.36 -8.42
N VAL A 177 -6.65 11.73 -9.30
CA VAL A 177 -8.12 11.72 -9.22
C VAL A 177 -8.57 10.57 -8.35
N THR A 178 -9.31 10.88 -7.29
CA THR A 178 -9.94 9.89 -6.42
C THR A 178 -11.32 9.56 -6.95
N LEU A 179 -11.52 8.31 -7.29
CA LEU A 179 -12.76 7.73 -7.79
C LEU A 179 -13.41 6.91 -6.67
N LYS A 180 -14.73 6.88 -6.67
CA LYS A 180 -15.56 6.08 -5.77
C LYS A 180 -16.46 5.17 -6.60
N ASN A 181 -16.55 3.92 -6.22
CA ASN A 181 -17.57 3.00 -6.75
C ASN A 181 -18.77 3.03 -5.79
N PRO A 182 -19.92 3.61 -6.18
CA PRO A 182 -21.09 3.70 -5.32
C PRO A 182 -21.80 2.35 -5.15
N ASP A 183 -21.64 1.44 -6.11
CA ASP A 183 -22.35 0.16 -6.13
C ASP A 183 -21.58 -0.91 -5.33
N TYR A 184 -20.34 -0.63 -4.95
CA TYR A 184 -19.57 -1.51 -4.10
C TYR A 184 -20.04 -1.34 -2.64
N GLY A 185 -20.85 -2.29 -2.18
CA GLY A 185 -21.48 -2.28 -0.84
C GLY A 185 -23.01 -2.21 -0.86
N SER A 186 -23.66 -1.94 -2.02
CA SER A 186 -25.13 -1.95 -2.11
C SER A 186 -25.73 -3.30 -2.53
N ASP A 187 -24.96 -4.17 -3.20
CA ASP A 187 -25.37 -5.50 -3.66
C ASP A 187 -24.31 -6.61 -3.45
N GLY A 188 -23.17 -6.26 -2.86
CA GLY A 188 -22.27 -7.27 -2.29
C GLY A 188 -22.94 -7.89 -1.06
N PRO A 189 -22.67 -9.16 -0.72
CA PRO A 189 -23.14 -9.70 0.54
C PRO A 189 -22.77 -8.69 1.62
N GLU A 190 -23.76 -8.29 2.44
CA GLU A 190 -23.55 -7.40 3.59
C GLU A 190 -22.31 -7.91 4.34
N ARG A 191 -21.17 -7.26 4.15
CA ARG A 191 -20.03 -7.48 5.04
C ARG A 191 -20.45 -6.89 6.37
N GLU A 192 -21.14 -7.70 7.14
CA GLU A 192 -21.34 -7.43 8.56
C GLU A 192 -19.98 -7.12 9.17
N GLU A 193 -19.90 -6.04 9.93
CA GLU A 193 -18.71 -5.70 10.73
C GLU A 193 -18.27 -6.96 11.48
N SER A 194 -17.08 -7.46 11.16
CA SER A 194 -16.56 -8.76 11.57
C SER A 194 -17.30 -9.96 10.94
N GLU A 195 -17.17 -10.19 9.65
CA GLU A 195 -17.15 -11.58 9.21
C GLU A 195 -15.97 -12.22 9.92
N SER A 196 -16.30 -12.83 11.04
CA SER A 196 -15.44 -13.78 11.71
C SER A 196 -15.07 -14.83 10.67
N CYS A 197 -13.87 -15.39 10.73
CA CYS A 197 -13.43 -16.52 9.91
C CYS A 197 -14.38 -17.74 9.95
N ASP A 198 -15.57 -17.58 10.49
CA ASP A 198 -16.63 -18.58 10.64
C ASP A 198 -17.46 -18.72 9.35
N ASP A 199 -17.37 -17.78 8.38
CA ASP A 199 -18.16 -17.77 7.14
C ASP A 199 -17.37 -18.20 5.89
N LEU A 200 -16.16 -18.74 6.06
CA LEU A 200 -15.51 -19.44 4.95
C LEU A 200 -16.35 -20.66 4.56
N PRO A 201 -16.61 -20.89 3.26
CA PRO A 201 -17.30 -22.09 2.84
C PRO A 201 -16.61 -23.33 3.43
N GLU A 202 -17.38 -24.30 3.93
CA GLU A 202 -16.85 -25.54 4.54
C GLU A 202 -15.77 -26.25 3.68
N ASN A 203 -15.68 -25.89 2.40
CA ASN A 203 -14.74 -26.40 1.40
C ASN A 203 -13.88 -25.30 0.76
N GLY A 204 -13.66 -24.16 1.43
CA GLY A 204 -12.85 -23.05 0.89
C GLY A 204 -11.42 -23.47 0.59
N VAL A 205 -10.88 -23.01 -0.55
CA VAL A 205 -9.52 -23.25 -1.01
C VAL A 205 -8.68 -22.00 -0.79
N VAL A 206 -7.47 -22.15 -0.24
CA VAL A 206 -6.59 -21.02 -0.01
C VAL A 206 -5.22 -21.22 -0.63
N LEU A 207 -4.64 -20.13 -1.13
CA LEU A 207 -3.28 -20.05 -1.67
C LEU A 207 -2.31 -19.63 -0.56
N GLY A 208 -1.42 -20.52 -0.15
CA GLY A 208 -0.33 -20.16 0.77
C GLY A 208 0.81 -19.50 0.02
N VAL A 209 1.36 -18.43 0.57
CA VAL A 209 2.39 -17.59 -0.04
C VAL A 209 3.59 -17.44 0.88
N ASP A 210 4.75 -17.83 0.40
CA ASP A 210 6.05 -17.66 1.03
C ASP A 210 6.83 -16.52 0.35
N LEU A 211 7.33 -15.55 1.16
CA LEU A 211 8.09 -14.39 0.70
C LEU A 211 9.58 -14.57 0.99
N ASN A 212 10.43 -14.38 -0.02
CA ASN A 212 11.83 -14.71 0.05
C ASN A 212 12.76 -13.52 -0.18
N VAL A 213 13.93 -13.54 0.50
CA VAL A 213 15.02 -12.57 0.35
C VAL A 213 16.00 -12.94 -0.77
N THR A 214 16.00 -14.19 -1.21
CA THR A 214 16.85 -14.73 -2.28
C THR A 214 16.05 -15.67 -3.18
N GLY A 215 16.44 -15.79 -4.45
CA GLY A 215 15.74 -16.60 -5.44
C GLY A 215 14.44 -15.96 -5.91
N ALA A 216 13.37 -16.72 -6.00
CA ALA A 216 12.04 -16.18 -6.31
C ALA A 216 11.54 -15.30 -5.16
N PHE A 217 10.93 -14.16 -5.48
CA PHE A 217 10.42 -13.22 -4.49
C PHE A 217 9.17 -13.77 -3.78
N VAL A 218 8.28 -14.38 -4.53
CA VAL A 218 7.07 -15.05 -4.05
C VAL A 218 7.10 -16.50 -4.52
N VAL A 219 6.74 -17.42 -3.63
CA VAL A 219 6.48 -18.84 -3.98
C VAL A 219 5.11 -19.22 -3.45
N THR A 220 4.27 -19.80 -4.31
CA THR A 220 2.90 -20.18 -3.97
C THR A 220 2.77 -21.67 -3.64
N SER A 221 1.70 -22.04 -2.94
CA SER A 221 1.40 -23.44 -2.62
C SER A 221 0.95 -24.26 -3.84
N THR A 222 0.64 -23.63 -4.96
CA THR A 222 0.40 -24.25 -6.28
C THR A 222 1.70 -24.62 -6.97
N GLY A 223 2.81 -23.98 -6.58
CA GLY A 223 4.16 -24.22 -7.14
C GLY A 223 4.59 -23.15 -8.14
N GLU A 224 3.92 -22.01 -8.20
CA GLU A 224 4.34 -20.87 -9.01
C GLU A 224 5.44 -20.07 -8.30
N PHE A 225 6.43 -19.58 -9.08
CA PHE A 225 7.59 -18.82 -8.62
C PHE A 225 7.55 -17.44 -9.27
N ILE A 226 7.13 -16.43 -8.52
CA ILE A 226 6.86 -15.08 -9.03
C ILE A 226 7.99 -14.14 -8.65
N GLY A 227 8.50 -13.42 -9.65
CA GLY A 227 9.54 -12.41 -9.48
C GLY A 227 10.89 -12.95 -9.01
N SER A 228 11.87 -12.06 -8.84
CA SER A 228 13.20 -12.40 -8.36
C SER A 228 13.64 -11.43 -7.24
N ALA A 229 13.82 -11.96 -6.04
CA ALA A 229 14.36 -11.22 -4.90
C ALA A 229 15.82 -10.80 -5.16
N ASP A 230 16.59 -11.63 -5.84
CA ASP A 230 17.98 -11.31 -6.21
C ASP A 230 18.03 -10.13 -7.18
N PHE A 231 17.11 -10.07 -8.15
CA PHE A 231 17.03 -8.94 -9.08
C PHE A 231 16.65 -7.63 -8.35
N LEU A 232 15.70 -7.68 -7.43
CA LEU A 232 15.31 -6.53 -6.61
C LEU A 232 16.50 -6.03 -5.76
N THR A 233 17.22 -6.95 -5.12
CA THR A 233 18.42 -6.66 -4.31
C THR A 233 19.54 -6.08 -5.18
N HIS A 234 19.81 -6.68 -6.34
CA HIS A 234 20.82 -6.17 -7.28
C HIS A 234 20.53 -4.73 -7.74
N LYS A 235 19.27 -4.43 -8.06
CA LYS A 235 18.85 -3.04 -8.40
C LYS A 235 19.05 -2.07 -7.24
N ARG A 236 18.79 -2.51 -6.01
CA ARG A 236 19.07 -1.73 -4.82
C ARG A 236 20.55 -1.44 -4.65
N ASP A 237 21.40 -2.45 -4.82
CA ASP A 237 22.85 -2.32 -4.70
C ASP A 237 23.42 -1.36 -5.76
N GLN A 238 22.96 -1.46 -7.01
CA GLN A 238 23.31 -0.51 -8.07
C GLN A 238 22.97 0.94 -7.70
N TYR A 239 21.76 1.14 -7.14
CA TYR A 239 21.34 2.47 -6.67
C TYR A 239 22.22 2.98 -5.53
N GLU A 240 22.48 2.16 -4.49
CA GLU A 240 23.31 2.56 -3.35
C GLU A 240 24.76 2.83 -3.76
N GLN A 241 25.34 2.05 -4.65
CA GLN A 241 26.66 2.29 -5.19
C GLN A 241 26.73 3.64 -5.93
N ARG A 242 25.77 3.92 -6.81
CA ARG A 242 25.70 5.19 -7.54
C ARG A 242 25.51 6.38 -6.60
N ARG A 243 24.63 6.24 -5.61
CA ARG A 243 24.38 7.22 -4.56
C ARG A 243 25.66 7.51 -3.77
N GLY A 244 26.39 6.46 -3.33
CA GLY A 244 27.63 6.58 -2.60
C GLY A 244 28.72 7.34 -3.39
N CYS A 245 28.90 7.06 -4.67
CA CYS A 245 29.80 7.78 -5.54
C CYS A 245 29.45 9.29 -5.64
N LEU A 246 28.17 9.60 -5.81
CA LEU A 246 27.69 10.99 -5.89
C LEU A 246 27.86 11.73 -4.56
N GLN A 247 27.63 11.07 -3.42
CA GLN A 247 27.83 11.66 -2.10
C GLN A 247 29.29 12.07 -1.86
N GLN A 248 30.26 11.30 -2.36
CA GLN A 248 31.70 11.63 -2.26
C GLN A 248 32.06 12.87 -3.09
N THR A 249 31.29 13.20 -4.13
CA THR A 249 31.57 14.37 -4.98
C THR A 249 31.28 15.70 -4.27
N GLY A 250 30.31 15.74 -3.32
CA GLY A 250 30.00 16.88 -2.45
C GLY A 250 29.50 18.15 -3.15
N THR A 251 29.14 18.10 -4.44
CA THR A 251 28.65 19.25 -5.19
C THR A 251 27.12 19.37 -5.14
N ARG A 252 26.59 20.59 -5.35
CA ARG A 252 25.14 20.83 -5.48
C ARG A 252 24.53 20.00 -6.61
N SER A 253 25.21 19.86 -7.73
CA SER A 253 24.76 19.05 -8.87
C SER A 253 24.65 17.58 -8.48
N ALA A 254 25.63 17.03 -7.75
CA ALA A 254 25.59 15.67 -7.24
C ALA A 254 24.39 15.46 -6.27
N HIS A 255 24.11 16.44 -5.41
CA HIS A 255 22.97 16.40 -4.50
C HIS A 255 21.62 16.32 -5.26
N LEU A 256 21.42 17.16 -6.29
CA LEU A 256 20.22 17.13 -7.13
C LEU A 256 20.10 15.79 -7.89
N THR A 257 21.23 15.26 -8.38
CA THR A 257 21.25 13.94 -9.03
C THR A 257 20.86 12.82 -8.06
N ILE A 258 21.32 12.88 -6.79
CA ILE A 258 20.92 11.90 -5.76
C ILE A 258 19.40 11.92 -5.54
N GLN A 259 18.79 13.10 -5.48
CA GLN A 259 17.33 13.21 -5.34
C GLN A 259 16.62 12.59 -6.54
N SER A 260 17.05 12.91 -7.76
CA SER A 260 16.46 12.37 -9.00
C SER A 260 16.55 10.84 -9.07
N ILE A 261 17.75 10.26 -8.85
CA ILE A 261 17.90 8.79 -8.88
C ILE A 261 17.15 8.11 -7.74
N GLY A 262 16.95 8.79 -6.60
CA GLY A 262 16.16 8.30 -5.47
C GLY A 262 14.68 8.19 -5.83
N SER A 263 14.10 9.22 -6.46
CA SER A 263 12.73 9.20 -6.95
C SER A 263 12.54 8.09 -8.00
N GLN A 264 13.44 8.02 -9.00
CA GLN A 264 13.40 7.00 -10.04
C GLN A 264 13.46 5.57 -9.46
N PHE A 265 14.35 5.33 -8.48
CA PHE A 265 14.43 4.02 -7.83
C PHE A 265 13.17 3.69 -7.03
N SER A 266 12.61 4.66 -6.32
CA SER A 266 11.36 4.47 -5.56
C SER A 266 10.18 4.14 -6.47
N GLU A 267 10.02 4.85 -7.58
CA GLU A 267 8.97 4.60 -8.58
C GLU A 267 9.15 3.23 -9.25
N TRP A 268 10.40 2.91 -9.64
CA TRP A 268 10.72 1.61 -10.22
C TRP A 268 10.40 0.47 -9.24
N SER A 269 10.83 0.60 -7.98
CA SER A 269 10.59 -0.43 -6.95
C SER A 269 9.10 -0.65 -6.71
N LEU A 270 8.33 0.44 -6.63
CA LEU A 270 6.89 0.37 -6.44
C LEU A 270 6.20 -0.29 -7.64
N ASN A 271 6.56 0.10 -8.88
CA ASN A 271 6.01 -0.52 -10.09
C ASN A 271 6.35 -2.01 -10.18
N TRP A 272 7.59 -2.38 -9.79
CA TRP A 272 7.98 -3.78 -9.75
C TRP A 272 7.11 -4.57 -8.78
N LEU A 273 6.91 -4.08 -7.54
CA LEU A 273 6.03 -4.71 -6.55
C LEU A 273 4.57 -4.79 -7.01
N HIS A 274 4.08 -3.76 -7.69
CA HIS A 274 2.73 -3.80 -8.30
C HIS A 274 2.56 -4.91 -9.32
N ASN A 275 3.59 -5.17 -10.15
CA ASN A 275 3.55 -6.24 -11.14
C ASN A 275 3.54 -7.61 -10.44
N GLN A 276 4.43 -7.82 -9.45
CA GLN A 276 4.43 -9.08 -8.70
C GLN A 276 3.09 -9.33 -7.97
N ALA A 277 2.44 -8.27 -7.46
CA ALA A 277 1.12 -8.38 -6.85
C ALA A 277 0.02 -8.69 -7.87
N ASN A 278 0.13 -8.19 -9.12
CA ASN A 278 -0.78 -8.59 -10.19
C ASN A 278 -0.61 -10.06 -10.55
N ASP A 279 0.65 -10.50 -10.73
CA ASP A 279 0.97 -11.88 -11.07
C ASP A 279 0.45 -12.87 -10.00
N LEU A 280 0.55 -12.49 -8.70
CA LEU A 280 0.00 -13.30 -7.60
C LEU A 280 -1.53 -13.37 -7.61
N ILE A 281 -2.20 -12.26 -7.92
CA ILE A 281 -3.69 -12.23 -7.98
C ILE A 281 -4.18 -12.99 -9.20
N GLU A 282 -3.48 -12.92 -10.34
CA GLU A 282 -3.77 -13.72 -11.53
C GLU A 282 -3.62 -15.20 -11.22
N GLU A 283 -2.53 -15.62 -10.57
CA GLU A 283 -2.33 -17.01 -10.11
C GLU A 283 -3.45 -17.46 -9.15
N ALA A 284 -3.88 -16.60 -8.22
CA ALA A 284 -4.98 -16.91 -7.31
C ALA A 284 -6.31 -17.11 -8.05
N GLY A 285 -6.57 -16.29 -9.09
CA GLY A 285 -7.73 -16.44 -9.97
C GLY A 285 -7.68 -17.72 -10.81
N ASP A 286 -6.53 -18.03 -11.40
CA ASP A 286 -6.33 -19.24 -12.21
C ASP A 286 -6.44 -20.52 -11.37
N ALA A 287 -6.05 -20.46 -10.11
CA ALA A 287 -6.15 -21.56 -9.15
C ALA A 287 -7.55 -21.70 -8.51
N ASP A 288 -8.49 -20.78 -8.82
CA ASP A 288 -9.86 -20.75 -8.28
C ASP A 288 -9.88 -20.85 -6.75
N VAL A 289 -9.09 -20.00 -6.09
CA VAL A 289 -8.99 -19.96 -4.62
C VAL A 289 -9.84 -18.84 -4.03
N ASP A 290 -10.30 -19.02 -2.79
CA ASP A 290 -11.10 -18.02 -2.07
C ASP A 290 -10.22 -16.99 -1.35
N GLY A 291 -8.95 -17.33 -1.03
CA GLY A 291 -8.09 -16.43 -0.29
C GLY A 291 -6.59 -16.66 -0.44
N ILE A 292 -5.82 -15.61 -0.14
CA ILE A 292 -4.37 -15.57 -0.18
C ILE A 292 -3.85 -15.48 1.26
N ILE A 293 -3.01 -16.41 1.67
CA ILE A 293 -2.53 -16.53 3.05
C ILE A 293 -1.02 -16.28 3.10
N PHE A 294 -0.62 -15.28 3.90
CA PHE A 294 0.76 -14.94 4.18
C PHE A 294 1.20 -15.39 5.58
N GLU A 295 2.51 -15.37 5.83
CA GLU A 295 3.03 -15.39 7.19
C GLU A 295 2.85 -14.02 7.87
N ASP A 296 2.50 -14.02 9.18
CA ASP A 296 2.49 -12.81 9.99
C ASP A 296 3.92 -12.38 10.32
N LEU A 297 4.44 -11.48 9.51
CA LEU A 297 5.79 -10.93 9.64
C LEU A 297 5.88 -9.69 10.55
N THR A 298 4.82 -9.31 11.27
CA THR A 298 4.80 -8.10 12.12
C THR A 298 5.84 -8.13 13.24
N HIS A 299 6.21 -9.31 13.74
CA HIS A 299 7.25 -9.49 14.76
C HIS A 299 8.65 -9.80 14.20
N ILE A 300 8.77 -9.99 12.88
CA ILE A 300 10.07 -10.29 12.24
C ILE A 300 11.00 -9.06 12.22
N ARG A 301 10.47 -7.84 12.45
CA ARG A 301 11.30 -6.64 12.62
C ARG A 301 12.39 -6.78 13.68
N GLU A 302 12.19 -7.67 14.65
CA GLU A 302 13.15 -7.96 15.74
C GLU A 302 14.07 -9.15 15.45
N ASN A 303 13.75 -10.03 14.49
CA ASN A 303 14.39 -11.33 14.30
C ASN A 303 15.08 -11.54 12.95
N ILE A 304 14.91 -10.68 11.93
CA ILE A 304 15.71 -10.77 10.71
C ILE A 304 17.09 -10.15 10.98
N ALA A 305 17.97 -10.91 11.60
CA ALA A 305 19.36 -10.51 11.83
C ALA A 305 20.13 -10.16 10.55
N ASN A 306 19.66 -10.61 9.37
CA ASN A 306 20.30 -10.44 8.07
C ASN A 306 19.42 -9.75 7.00
N GLY A 307 18.16 -9.40 7.28
CA GLY A 307 17.29 -8.70 6.33
C GLY A 307 17.60 -7.20 6.29
N SER A 308 17.87 -6.64 5.12
CA SER A 308 18.03 -5.19 4.99
C SER A 308 16.68 -4.50 5.30
N LYS A 309 16.72 -3.26 5.81
CA LYS A 309 15.51 -2.41 6.01
C LYS A 309 14.70 -2.27 4.71
N PHE A 310 15.37 -2.36 3.58
CA PHE A 310 14.73 -2.32 2.27
C PHE A 310 13.88 -3.57 1.99
N GLN A 311 14.37 -4.75 2.31
CA GLN A 311 13.62 -6.00 2.14
C GLN A 311 12.39 -6.03 3.04
N GLN A 312 12.52 -5.59 4.31
CA GLN A 312 11.38 -5.45 5.21
C GLN A 312 10.32 -4.48 4.66
N TRP A 313 10.76 -3.35 4.10
CA TRP A 313 9.88 -2.41 3.42
C TRP A 313 9.20 -3.04 2.20
N ALA A 314 9.95 -3.76 1.37
CA ALA A 314 9.42 -4.38 0.17
C ALA A 314 8.34 -5.41 0.48
N TYR A 315 8.52 -6.23 1.53
CA TYR A 315 7.52 -7.20 1.97
C TYR A 315 6.25 -6.53 2.50
N ALA A 316 6.40 -5.58 3.42
CA ALA A 316 5.26 -4.85 3.97
C ALA A 316 4.48 -4.12 2.86
N LYS A 317 5.20 -3.52 1.89
CA LYS A 317 4.57 -2.82 0.77
C LYS A 317 3.92 -3.77 -0.23
N PHE A 318 4.51 -4.93 -0.48
CA PHE A 318 3.93 -5.96 -1.32
C PHE A 318 2.61 -6.48 -0.75
N VAL A 319 2.58 -6.84 0.52
CA VAL A 319 1.36 -7.29 1.21
C VAL A 319 0.28 -6.20 1.17
N GLU A 320 0.63 -4.94 1.50
CA GLU A 320 -0.28 -3.79 1.39
C GLU A 320 -0.88 -3.65 -0.02
N LEU A 321 -0.06 -3.88 -1.07
CA LEU A 321 -0.53 -3.83 -2.45
C LEU A 321 -1.46 -4.99 -2.80
N VAL A 322 -1.20 -6.19 -2.29
CA VAL A 322 -2.11 -7.34 -2.47
C VAL A 322 -3.43 -7.08 -1.75
N GLU A 323 -3.40 -6.70 -0.47
CA GLU A 323 -4.61 -6.32 0.29
C GLU A 323 -5.44 -5.26 -0.44
N TYR A 324 -4.78 -4.18 -0.91
CA TYR A 324 -5.43 -3.12 -1.69
C TYR A 324 -6.09 -3.63 -2.98
N LYS A 325 -5.46 -4.57 -3.68
CA LYS A 325 -5.96 -5.09 -4.97
C LYS A 325 -7.10 -6.07 -4.79
N VAL A 326 -7.03 -6.94 -3.79
CA VAL A 326 -8.09 -7.92 -3.51
C VAL A 326 -9.37 -7.26 -2.99
N GLU A 327 -9.33 -6.02 -2.47
CA GLU A 327 -10.54 -5.27 -2.12
C GLU A 327 -11.57 -5.16 -3.28
N SER A 328 -11.14 -5.30 -4.53
CA SER A 328 -11.99 -5.26 -5.72
C SER A 328 -12.28 -6.64 -6.33
N THR A 329 -11.99 -7.70 -5.60
CA THR A 329 -12.21 -9.10 -6.00
C THR A 329 -12.97 -9.82 -4.87
N ASP A 330 -13.39 -11.04 -5.11
CA ASP A 330 -14.00 -11.91 -4.08
C ASP A 330 -12.93 -12.61 -3.21
N LEU A 331 -11.64 -12.36 -3.45
CA LEU A 331 -10.54 -12.90 -2.66
C LEU A 331 -10.42 -12.19 -1.31
N PHE A 332 -9.99 -12.92 -0.28
CA PHE A 332 -9.57 -12.34 0.98
C PHE A 332 -8.06 -12.53 1.22
N VAL A 333 -7.48 -11.75 2.13
CA VAL A 333 -6.10 -11.90 2.61
C VAL A 333 -6.12 -12.14 4.10
N ASP A 334 -5.39 -13.17 4.57
CA ASP A 334 -5.20 -13.44 5.99
C ASP A 334 -3.78 -13.92 6.28
N PHE A 335 -3.44 -14.09 7.57
CA PHE A 335 -2.08 -14.35 8.03
C PHE A 335 -2.04 -15.53 8.98
N VAL A 336 -0.94 -16.28 8.92
CA VAL A 336 -0.64 -17.37 9.85
C VAL A 336 0.65 -17.10 10.62
N ASN A 337 0.75 -17.66 11.80
CA ASN A 337 1.99 -17.58 12.58
C ASN A 337 3.17 -18.26 11.83
N PRO A 338 4.33 -17.61 11.67
CA PRO A 338 5.45 -18.11 10.86
C PRO A 338 6.25 -19.26 11.52
N ALA A 339 5.98 -19.59 12.79
CA ALA A 339 6.82 -20.55 13.53
C ALA A 339 6.90 -21.92 12.83
N TYR A 340 8.13 -22.31 12.46
CA TYR A 340 8.47 -23.61 11.87
C TYR A 340 7.82 -23.98 10.51
N THR A 341 7.22 -23.06 9.81
CA THR A 341 6.66 -23.28 8.45
C THR A 341 7.72 -23.79 7.49
N SER A 342 8.95 -23.29 7.58
CA SER A 342 10.08 -23.68 6.73
C SER A 342 10.75 -25.01 7.12
N GLN A 343 10.57 -25.48 8.37
CA GLN A 343 11.21 -26.70 8.87
C GLN A 343 10.27 -27.92 8.87
N ARG A 344 8.97 -27.67 8.72
CA ARG A 344 7.93 -28.69 8.75
C ARG A 344 7.78 -29.34 7.39
N CYS A 345 7.65 -30.66 7.35
CA CYS A 345 7.28 -31.40 6.16
C CYS A 345 5.80 -31.19 5.82
N SER A 346 5.51 -30.66 4.64
CA SER A 346 4.13 -30.48 4.19
C SER A 346 3.41 -31.78 3.91
N TYR A 347 4.14 -32.90 3.70
CA TYR A 347 3.58 -34.20 3.43
C TYR A 347 3.23 -34.97 4.70
N CYS A 348 4.18 -35.21 5.61
CA CYS A 348 3.96 -36.03 6.83
C CYS A 348 3.82 -35.20 8.11
N GLY A 349 4.14 -33.91 8.09
CA GLY A 349 4.05 -33.01 9.24
C GLY A 349 5.24 -33.07 10.20
N CYS A 350 6.26 -33.90 9.95
CA CYS A 350 7.46 -33.95 10.79
C CYS A 350 8.19 -32.61 10.77
N THR A 351 8.50 -32.07 11.94
CA THR A 351 9.23 -30.82 12.08
C THR A 351 10.62 -31.09 12.65
N HIS A 352 11.66 -30.75 11.88
CA HIS A 352 13.05 -30.89 12.30
C HIS A 352 13.91 -29.81 11.65
N GLU A 353 14.90 -29.27 12.37
CA GLU A 353 15.78 -28.20 11.86
C GLU A 353 16.58 -28.64 10.62
N ASP A 354 17.04 -29.89 10.58
CA ASP A 354 17.81 -30.45 9.47
C ASP A 354 16.94 -30.90 8.26
N ASN A 355 15.65 -30.67 8.27
CA ASN A 355 14.81 -30.94 7.10
C ASN A 355 15.04 -29.92 5.97
N ARG A 356 15.59 -28.76 6.28
CA ARG A 356 15.86 -27.68 5.31
C ARG A 356 17.36 -27.41 5.23
N ASP A 357 17.88 -27.43 4.02
CA ASP A 357 19.21 -26.96 3.66
C ASP A 357 19.08 -25.93 2.52
N ASP A 358 19.15 -24.63 2.86
CA ASP A 358 18.95 -23.49 1.96
C ASP A 358 17.64 -23.62 1.17
N LYS A 359 17.73 -23.91 -0.13
CA LYS A 359 16.59 -24.07 -1.06
C LYS A 359 16.14 -25.53 -1.22
N GLN A 360 16.79 -26.47 -0.57
CA GLN A 360 16.41 -27.88 -0.58
C GLN A 360 15.69 -28.25 0.73
N PHE A 361 14.68 -29.06 0.60
CA PHE A 361 13.93 -29.64 1.70
C PHE A 361 13.93 -31.17 1.55
N GLU A 362 14.45 -31.87 2.55
CA GLU A 362 14.39 -33.33 2.64
C GLU A 362 13.89 -33.74 4.03
N CYS A 363 12.76 -34.41 4.07
CA CYS A 363 12.17 -34.85 5.34
C CYS A 363 12.91 -36.06 5.91
N ARG A 364 13.51 -35.94 7.07
CA ARG A 364 14.21 -37.03 7.76
C ARG A 364 13.29 -38.19 8.16
N SER A 365 11.99 -37.94 8.28
CA SER A 365 11.04 -38.99 8.71
C SER A 365 10.46 -39.78 7.55
N CYS A 366 10.08 -39.14 6.44
CA CYS A 366 9.42 -39.81 5.33
C CYS A 366 10.17 -39.76 4.00
N GLY A 367 11.33 -39.07 3.95
CA GLY A 367 12.13 -38.94 2.72
C GLY A 367 11.49 -38.04 1.64
N TYR A 368 10.49 -37.22 2.00
CA TYR A 368 9.88 -36.26 1.06
C TYR A 368 10.89 -35.18 0.71
N GLU A 369 11.19 -35.05 -0.59
CA GLU A 369 12.18 -34.12 -1.13
C GLU A 369 11.53 -33.13 -2.08
N VAL A 370 11.79 -31.83 -1.88
CA VAL A 370 11.16 -30.76 -2.66
C VAL A 370 11.90 -29.41 -2.44
N ASN A 371 11.59 -28.38 -3.24
CA ASN A 371 12.05 -27.02 -2.98
C ASN A 371 11.54 -26.52 -1.60
N ALA A 372 12.44 -25.93 -0.80
CA ALA A 372 12.16 -25.53 0.59
C ALA A 372 11.09 -24.43 0.69
N ASP A 373 11.10 -23.46 -0.24
CA ASP A 373 10.15 -22.34 -0.25
C ASP A 373 8.75 -22.83 -0.67
N TYR A 374 8.70 -23.77 -1.62
CA TYR A 374 7.43 -24.42 -2.01
C TYR A 374 6.85 -25.25 -0.85
N ASN A 375 7.71 -25.99 -0.12
CA ASN A 375 7.27 -26.69 1.08
C ASN A 375 6.73 -25.72 2.15
N ALA A 376 7.36 -24.54 2.32
CA ALA A 376 6.90 -23.49 3.24
C ALA A 376 5.54 -22.94 2.81
N ALA A 377 5.36 -22.59 1.55
CA ALA A 377 4.08 -22.11 1.01
C ALA A 377 2.93 -23.12 1.25
N LYS A 378 3.17 -24.43 1.02
CA LYS A 378 2.22 -25.49 1.35
C LYS A 378 1.90 -25.58 2.85
N ASN A 379 2.89 -25.37 3.70
CA ASN A 379 2.67 -25.36 5.15
C ASN A 379 1.85 -24.15 5.60
N ILE A 380 2.00 -22.99 4.97
CA ILE A 380 1.21 -21.78 5.21
C ILE A 380 -0.26 -22.07 4.92
N ALA A 381 -0.59 -22.57 3.72
CA ALA A 381 -1.96 -22.95 3.34
C ALA A 381 -2.53 -24.03 4.30
N ASN A 382 -1.79 -25.11 4.53
CA ASN A 382 -2.20 -26.20 5.41
C ASN A 382 -2.44 -25.75 6.86
N ARG A 383 -1.66 -24.77 7.33
CA ARG A 383 -1.81 -24.22 8.67
C ARG A 383 -3.12 -23.46 8.79
N TYR A 384 -3.42 -22.60 7.83
CA TYR A 384 -4.64 -21.83 7.78
C TYR A 384 -5.88 -22.74 7.81
N CYS A 385 -5.98 -23.70 6.91
CA CYS A 385 -7.11 -24.65 6.83
C CYS A 385 -7.32 -25.42 8.14
N LYS A 386 -6.25 -25.81 8.83
CA LYS A 386 -6.36 -26.54 10.12
C LYS A 386 -6.87 -25.68 11.27
N TYR A 387 -6.68 -24.35 11.22
CA TYR A 387 -7.20 -23.43 12.25
C TYR A 387 -8.66 -23.16 12.10
N ILE A 388 -9.14 -22.95 10.88
CA ILE A 388 -10.55 -22.74 10.61
C ILE A 388 -11.39 -23.93 11.06
N HIS A 389 -11.01 -25.15 10.69
CA HIS A 389 -11.73 -26.38 11.10
C HIS A 389 -11.75 -26.62 12.62
N ARG A 390 -10.97 -25.89 13.40
CA ARG A 390 -10.97 -25.99 14.88
C ARG A 390 -11.65 -24.81 15.57
N GLY A 391 -12.26 -23.87 14.83
CA GLY A 391 -12.91 -22.67 15.38
C GLY A 391 -11.92 -21.72 16.09
N GLN A 392 -10.63 -21.74 15.69
CA GLN A 392 -9.58 -20.92 16.30
C GLN A 392 -9.13 -19.84 15.32
N LYS A 393 -9.34 -18.57 15.68
CA LYS A 393 -8.93 -17.42 14.89
C LYS A 393 -7.41 -17.41 14.65
N SER A 394 -6.99 -17.16 13.40
CA SER A 394 -5.59 -17.11 12.98
C SER A 394 -4.81 -15.95 13.64
N ARG A 395 -5.48 -14.84 13.95
CA ARG A 395 -4.89 -13.68 14.63
C ARG A 395 -4.78 -13.93 16.14
N GLY A 396 -3.56 -14.08 16.64
CA GLY A 396 -3.27 -14.16 18.08
C GLY A 396 -3.07 -15.56 18.63
N GLY A 397 -2.67 -16.44 17.82
CA GLY A 397 -2.25 -17.79 17.96
C GLY A 397 -1.78 -18.39 19.26
N TRP A 398 -2.62 -18.46 20.28
CA TRP A 398 -2.30 -19.29 21.47
C TRP A 398 -2.25 -20.79 21.16
N ALA A 399 -3.09 -21.26 20.24
CA ALA A 399 -3.10 -22.66 19.85
C ALA A 399 -1.97 -23.07 18.88
N THR A 400 -1.43 -22.11 18.12
CA THR A 400 -0.29 -22.31 17.23
C THR A 400 1.01 -22.52 17.98
N SER A 401 1.20 -21.83 19.09
CA SER A 401 2.46 -21.88 19.85
C SER A 401 2.74 -23.28 20.42
N GLN A 402 1.72 -24.02 20.83
CA GLN A 402 1.92 -25.39 21.36
C GLN A 402 2.29 -26.43 20.30
N LEU A 403 1.77 -26.30 19.09
CA LEU A 403 2.11 -27.19 17.96
C LEU A 403 3.47 -26.83 17.33
N ALA A 404 3.87 -25.57 17.44
CA ALA A 404 5.11 -25.07 16.89
C ALA A 404 6.36 -25.39 17.76
N LEU A 405 6.17 -25.61 19.06
CA LEU A 405 7.27 -25.79 20.02
C LEU A 405 7.76 -27.24 20.19
N LYS A 406 7.11 -28.22 19.57
CA LYS A 406 7.48 -29.63 19.73
C LYS A 406 7.74 -30.29 18.39
N SER A 407 8.91 -30.88 18.25
CA SER A 407 9.21 -31.80 17.16
C SER A 407 8.22 -32.96 17.16
N GLY A 408 7.58 -33.24 16.03
CA GLY A 408 6.59 -34.31 15.93
C GLY A 408 5.87 -34.32 14.59
N MET A 409 4.97 -35.28 14.43
CA MET A 409 4.17 -35.48 13.22
C MET A 409 2.73 -35.05 13.45
N LEU A 410 2.12 -34.41 12.44
CA LEU A 410 0.67 -34.26 12.34
C LEU A 410 0.19 -35.27 11.28
N ASN A 411 -0.72 -36.15 11.68
CA ASN A 411 -1.36 -37.03 10.72
C ASN A 411 -2.36 -36.29 9.83
N VAL A 412 -2.87 -36.94 8.80
CA VAL A 412 -3.84 -36.39 7.84
C VAL A 412 -5.13 -35.88 8.52
N ASN A 413 -5.44 -36.38 9.72
CA ASN A 413 -6.59 -35.96 10.51
C ASN A 413 -6.27 -34.76 11.44
N GLY A 414 -5.07 -34.19 11.36
CA GLY A 414 -4.64 -33.06 12.18
C GLY A 414 -4.26 -33.44 13.64
N GLU A 415 -4.08 -34.72 13.96
CA GLU A 415 -3.61 -35.14 15.28
C GLU A 415 -2.08 -35.07 15.37
N TYR A 416 -1.58 -34.43 16.42
CA TYR A 416 -0.15 -34.30 16.67
C TYR A 416 0.41 -35.52 17.41
N LYS A 417 1.48 -36.12 16.87
CA LYS A 417 2.29 -37.12 17.55
C LYS A 417 3.69 -36.55 17.76
N PRO A 418 4.16 -36.37 19.01
CA PRO A 418 5.52 -35.93 19.28
C PRO A 418 6.52 -36.96 18.71
N SER A 419 7.62 -36.47 18.14
CA SER A 419 8.78 -37.33 17.88
C SER A 419 9.41 -37.72 19.24
N ALA A 420 9.71 -38.99 19.40
CA ALA A 420 10.33 -39.53 20.60
C ALA A 420 11.73 -38.95 20.86
#